data_b275f84517a25456e8533ac66cb9694b
#
_entry.id   b275f84517a25456e8533ac66cb9694b
#
_cell.length_a   1.000
_cell.length_b   1.000
_cell.length_c   1.000
_cell.angle_alpha   90.00
_cell.angle_beta   90.00
_cell.angle_gamma   90.00
#
_symmetry.space_group_name_H-M   'P 1'
#
loop_
_entity.id
_entity.type
_entity.pdbx_description
1 polymer ?
#
loop_
_entity_poly.entity_id
_entity_poly.type
_entity_poly.pdbx_seq_one_letter_code
_entity_poly.pdbx_strand_id
1 'polypeptide(L)'
;MTITSTVARERAWRGAFRIAAAALETRVDMRTPTENNGAEAHILGETHEETTMSANALLSRMLRYQAWANDDMLAAIAGLDAGQHAEARHLALRLMNHCLVVNRIFAAHLTGERHGFVSDNTPDTPEPDALRAAFASLDRWYLDYADAATPGMLSESIPFTFTDGDSGYMTREEMLTHVVTHGGYHRGEAGRLMSQAAARSGRAIELPWDTYAVHLHRTEPARRLQGKTEAANPAPAVR
;
A
#
# COMPACT_ATOMS: atom_id res chain seq x y z
N MET A 1 -6.32 -24.77 11.04
CA MET A 1 -7.32 -23.76 10.60
C MET A 1 -6.93 -23.38 9.19
N THR A 2 -7.70 -23.80 8.26
CA THR A 2 -7.38 -24.04 6.86
C THR A 2 -7.26 -22.75 6.03
N ILE A 3 -6.40 -22.74 5.03
CA ILE A 3 -6.19 -21.74 3.95
C ILE A 3 -7.51 -21.21 3.35
N THR A 4 -8.59 -21.98 3.43
CA THR A 4 -9.97 -21.62 3.05
C THR A 4 -10.51 -20.35 3.74
N SER A 5 -9.96 -19.91 4.86
CA SER A 5 -10.47 -18.72 5.57
C SER A 5 -9.97 -17.40 4.96
N THR A 6 -8.77 -17.37 4.37
CA THR A 6 -8.21 -16.16 3.76
C THR A 6 -8.86 -15.88 2.41
N VAL A 7 -9.01 -16.91 1.58
CA VAL A 7 -9.70 -16.82 0.28
C VAL A 7 -11.19 -16.50 0.47
N ALA A 8 -11.83 -17.05 1.52
CA ALA A 8 -13.23 -16.74 1.84
C ALA A 8 -13.40 -15.30 2.35
N ARG A 9 -12.43 -14.74 3.08
CA ARG A 9 -12.43 -13.34 3.51
C ARG A 9 -12.19 -12.38 2.35
N GLU A 10 -11.31 -12.70 1.41
CA GLU A 10 -11.12 -11.90 0.20
C GLU A 10 -12.37 -11.89 -0.68
N ARG A 11 -13.06 -13.01 -0.84
CA ARG A 11 -14.36 -13.06 -1.53
C ARG A 11 -15.44 -12.24 -0.81
N ALA A 12 -15.47 -12.25 0.51
CA ALA A 12 -16.38 -11.43 1.30
C ALA A 12 -16.06 -9.93 1.18
N TRP A 13 -14.76 -9.57 1.09
CA TRP A 13 -14.32 -8.19 0.87
C TRP A 13 -14.65 -7.70 -0.54
N ARG A 14 -14.49 -8.54 -1.57
CA ARG A 14 -14.93 -8.26 -2.95
C ARG A 14 -16.46 -8.04 -3.02
N GLY A 15 -17.24 -8.75 -2.22
CA GLY A 15 -18.68 -8.53 -2.05
C GLY A 15 -19.02 -7.18 -1.43
N ALA A 16 -18.27 -6.73 -0.43
CA ALA A 16 -18.45 -5.45 0.22
C ALA A 16 -18.12 -4.26 -0.72
N PHE A 17 -17.14 -4.41 -1.60
CA PHE A 17 -16.79 -3.40 -2.61
C PHE A 17 -17.90 -3.21 -3.64
N ARG A 18 -18.58 -4.29 -4.04
CA ARG A 18 -19.76 -4.23 -4.95
C ARG A 18 -20.96 -3.50 -4.31
N ILE A 19 -21.14 -3.62 -2.99
CA ILE A 19 -22.23 -2.95 -2.27
C ILE A 19 -21.95 -1.45 -2.11
N ALA A 20 -20.69 -1.05 -1.90
CA ALA A 20 -20.31 0.34 -1.77
C ALA A 20 -20.39 1.11 -3.12
N ALA A 21 -20.04 0.47 -4.23
CA ALA A 21 -20.20 1.06 -5.57
C ALA A 21 -21.66 1.31 -5.95
N ALA A 22 -22.56 0.38 -5.63
CA ALA A 22 -24.00 0.53 -5.91
C ALA A 22 -24.69 1.59 -5.05
N ALA A 23 -24.15 1.94 -3.87
CA ALA A 23 -24.72 2.94 -2.98
C ALA A 23 -24.33 4.38 -3.35
N LEU A 24 -23.33 4.59 -4.22
CA LEU A 24 -22.86 5.91 -4.62
C LEU A 24 -23.64 6.52 -5.80
N GLU A 25 -24.39 5.70 -6.55
CA GLU A 25 -25.15 6.17 -7.72
C GLU A 25 -26.45 6.92 -7.40
N THR A 26 -26.87 7.02 -6.14
CA THR A 26 -28.20 7.52 -5.80
C THR A 26 -28.26 8.90 -5.13
N ARG A 27 -27.18 9.70 -5.12
CA ARG A 27 -27.25 11.06 -4.58
C ARG A 27 -26.36 12.07 -5.31
N VAL A 28 -26.80 12.55 -6.45
CA VAL A 28 -26.40 13.87 -6.95
C VAL A 28 -27.66 14.68 -7.20
N ASP A 29 -28.06 15.45 -6.20
CA ASP A 29 -29.09 16.50 -6.33
C ASP A 29 -28.35 17.80 -6.69
N MET A 30 -28.55 18.25 -7.94
CA MET A 30 -27.94 19.47 -8.45
C MET A 30 -28.76 20.68 -7.99
N ARG A 31 -28.27 21.43 -7.02
CA ARG A 31 -28.72 22.81 -6.77
C ARG A 31 -27.71 23.79 -7.33
N THR A 32 -28.18 24.58 -8.29
CA THR A 32 -27.47 25.71 -8.88
C THR A 32 -27.30 26.85 -7.84
N PRO A 33 -26.11 27.49 -7.75
CA PRO A 33 -25.96 28.70 -6.96
C PRO A 33 -26.46 29.90 -7.76
N THR A 34 -27.32 30.70 -7.13
CA THR A 34 -27.70 32.04 -7.56
C THR A 34 -26.55 33.03 -7.37
N GLU A 35 -26.39 33.90 -8.38
CA GLU A 35 -25.48 35.03 -8.39
C GLU A 35 -25.73 35.99 -7.21
N ASN A 36 -24.69 36.50 -6.61
CA ASN A 36 -24.74 37.74 -5.85
C ASN A 36 -23.50 38.59 -6.08
N ASN A 37 -23.77 39.87 -6.39
CA ASN A 37 -22.85 40.92 -6.79
C ASN A 37 -22.01 41.50 -5.64
N GLY A 38 -20.74 41.81 -5.94
CA GLY A 38 -20.09 43.11 -5.63
C GLY A 38 -19.62 43.35 -4.20
N ALA A 39 -18.29 43.30 -4.04
CA ALA A 39 -17.54 44.35 -3.34
C ALA A 39 -16.04 44.15 -3.58
N GLU A 40 -15.39 45.09 -4.25
CA GLU A 40 -13.94 45.19 -4.36
C GLU A 40 -13.33 45.50 -2.98
N ALA A 41 -12.42 44.64 -2.55
CA ALA A 41 -11.48 44.96 -1.48
C ALA A 41 -10.06 44.68 -2.01
N HIS A 42 -9.36 45.77 -2.34
CA HIS A 42 -7.92 45.76 -2.53
C HIS A 42 -7.25 45.34 -1.22
N ILE A 43 -6.76 44.09 -1.13
CA ILE A 43 -5.82 43.65 -0.13
C ILE A 43 -4.54 43.27 -0.88
N LEU A 44 -3.48 44.01 -0.54
CA LEU A 44 -2.11 43.75 -0.99
C LEU A 44 -1.74 42.28 -0.66
N GLY A 45 -1.66 41.48 -1.71
CA GLY A 45 -1.34 40.06 -1.60
C GLY A 45 0.15 39.85 -1.37
N GLU A 46 0.52 39.43 -0.20
CA GLU A 46 1.69 38.57 -0.07
C GLU A 46 1.32 37.24 -0.74
N THR A 47 1.90 36.98 -1.91
CA THR A 47 1.80 35.68 -2.57
C THR A 47 2.62 34.68 -1.76
N HIS A 48 2.00 34.08 -0.74
CA HIS A 48 2.42 32.77 -0.30
C HIS A 48 2.22 31.85 -1.51
N GLU A 49 3.29 31.48 -2.21
CA GLU A 49 3.29 30.30 -3.03
C GLU A 49 3.00 29.13 -2.11
N GLU A 50 1.72 28.82 -1.92
CA GLU A 50 1.30 27.53 -1.39
C GLU A 50 1.84 26.48 -2.37
N THR A 51 2.95 25.86 -2.02
CA THR A 51 3.49 24.73 -2.74
C THR A 51 2.52 23.57 -2.54
N THR A 52 1.42 23.60 -3.30
CA THR A 52 0.46 22.51 -3.34
C THR A 52 1.21 21.29 -3.86
N MET A 53 1.39 20.28 -3.01
CA MET A 53 2.00 19.02 -3.44
C MET A 53 1.15 18.43 -4.58
N SER A 54 1.78 18.22 -5.74
CA SER A 54 1.11 17.55 -6.85
C SER A 54 0.78 16.09 -6.48
N ALA A 55 -0.25 15.51 -7.12
CA ALA A 55 -0.59 14.11 -6.94
C ALA A 55 0.62 13.19 -7.17
N ASN A 56 1.44 13.49 -8.17
CA ASN A 56 2.70 12.77 -8.43
C ASN A 56 3.62 12.77 -7.22
N ALA A 57 3.86 13.94 -6.62
CA ALA A 57 4.77 14.04 -5.47
C ALA A 57 4.26 13.25 -4.28
N LEU A 58 2.95 13.21 -4.06
CA LEU A 58 2.34 12.39 -3.02
C LEU A 58 2.49 10.90 -3.33
N LEU A 59 2.14 10.48 -4.55
CA LEU A 59 2.25 9.08 -4.99
C LEU A 59 3.68 8.58 -4.93
N SER A 60 4.67 9.35 -5.40
CA SER A 60 6.08 8.99 -5.30
C SER A 60 6.53 8.81 -3.85
N ARG A 61 6.07 9.67 -2.93
CA ARG A 61 6.37 9.50 -1.49
C ARG A 61 5.73 8.26 -0.91
N MET A 62 4.49 7.97 -1.27
CA MET A 62 3.79 6.77 -0.79
C MET A 62 4.42 5.50 -1.35
N LEU A 63 4.88 5.49 -2.59
CA LEU A 63 5.59 4.37 -3.19
C LEU A 63 6.99 4.17 -2.58
N ARG A 64 7.73 5.25 -2.23
CA ARG A 64 8.98 5.12 -1.45
C ARG A 64 8.74 4.52 -0.08
N TYR A 65 7.69 4.94 0.60
CA TYR A 65 7.27 4.31 1.85
C TYR A 65 6.97 2.82 1.66
N GLN A 66 6.21 2.46 0.62
CA GLN A 66 5.89 1.06 0.33
C GLN A 66 7.15 0.22 0.08
N ALA A 67 8.08 0.70 -0.74
CA ALA A 67 9.35 0.02 -1.02
C ALA A 67 10.14 -0.25 0.27
N TRP A 68 10.26 0.78 1.13
CA TRP A 68 10.89 0.64 2.43
C TRP A 68 10.17 -0.38 3.32
N ALA A 69 8.84 -0.33 3.41
CA ALA A 69 8.04 -1.21 4.25
C ALA A 69 8.05 -2.67 3.75
N ASN A 70 8.08 -2.89 2.42
CA ASN A 70 8.23 -4.22 1.83
C ASN A 70 9.57 -4.84 2.18
N ASP A 71 10.66 -4.08 2.09
CA ASP A 71 12.01 -4.53 2.42
C ASP A 71 12.15 -4.87 3.91
N ASP A 72 11.67 -4.00 4.81
CA ASP A 72 11.67 -4.22 6.25
C ASP A 72 10.85 -5.48 6.63
N MET A 73 9.67 -5.67 6.04
CA MET A 73 8.82 -6.84 6.30
C MET A 73 9.48 -8.13 5.83
N LEU A 74 10.05 -8.15 4.63
CA LEU A 74 10.73 -9.33 4.10
C LEU A 74 12.00 -9.67 4.89
N ALA A 75 12.74 -8.66 5.36
CA ALA A 75 13.87 -8.86 6.27
C ALA A 75 13.43 -9.49 7.60
N ALA A 76 12.32 -9.01 8.18
CA ALA A 76 11.77 -9.57 9.41
C ALA A 76 11.30 -11.03 9.22
N ILE A 77 10.64 -11.34 8.08
CA ILE A 77 10.23 -12.73 7.77
C ILE A 77 11.44 -13.64 7.57
N ALA A 78 12.49 -13.15 6.90
CA ALA A 78 13.74 -13.90 6.71
C ALA A 78 14.45 -14.22 8.04
N GLY A 79 14.33 -13.30 9.03
CA GLY A 79 14.87 -13.47 10.38
C GLY A 79 14.11 -14.47 11.27
N LEU A 80 12.91 -14.93 10.85
CA LEU A 80 12.19 -15.96 11.59
C LEU A 80 12.91 -17.30 11.54
N ASP A 81 13.02 -17.96 12.70
CA ASP A 81 13.53 -19.34 12.78
C ASP A 81 12.64 -20.28 11.95
N ALA A 82 13.23 -20.86 10.91
CA ALA A 82 12.53 -21.69 9.95
C ALA A 82 12.00 -23.02 10.53
N GLY A 83 12.57 -23.50 11.64
CA GLY A 83 12.07 -24.67 12.34
C GLY A 83 10.96 -24.33 13.31
N GLN A 84 11.20 -23.36 14.19
CA GLN A 84 10.25 -22.98 15.26
C GLN A 84 9.02 -22.22 14.74
N HIS A 85 9.17 -21.41 13.69
CA HIS A 85 8.13 -20.55 13.15
C HIS A 85 7.76 -20.89 11.71
N ALA A 86 7.97 -22.13 11.26
CA ALA A 86 7.79 -22.60 9.88
C ALA A 86 6.43 -22.19 9.29
N GLU A 87 5.33 -22.41 10.02
CA GLU A 87 3.98 -22.08 9.55
C GLU A 87 3.78 -20.57 9.39
N ALA A 88 4.16 -19.78 10.40
CA ALA A 88 4.01 -18.32 10.35
C ALA A 88 4.87 -17.70 9.25
N ARG A 89 6.12 -18.19 9.11
CA ARG A 89 7.04 -17.79 8.04
C ARG A 89 6.44 -18.10 6.67
N HIS A 90 5.96 -19.33 6.47
CA HIS A 90 5.33 -19.73 5.21
C HIS A 90 4.10 -18.87 4.87
N LEU A 91 3.17 -18.67 5.83
CA LEU A 91 1.98 -17.87 5.61
C LEU A 91 2.30 -16.39 5.33
N ALA A 92 3.27 -15.82 6.05
CA ALA A 92 3.73 -14.44 5.79
C ALA A 92 4.35 -14.30 4.39
N LEU A 93 5.18 -15.26 3.96
CA LEU A 93 5.72 -15.30 2.59
C LEU A 93 4.61 -15.44 1.55
N ARG A 94 3.57 -16.22 1.81
CA ARG A 94 2.41 -16.34 0.91
C ARG A 94 1.67 -15.01 0.74
N LEU A 95 1.51 -14.24 1.82
CA LEU A 95 0.90 -12.90 1.77
C LEU A 95 1.77 -11.92 0.98
N MET A 96 3.08 -11.92 1.22
CA MET A 96 3.99 -11.07 0.45
C MET A 96 4.04 -11.47 -1.02
N ASN A 97 4.02 -12.76 -1.34
CA ASN A 97 3.97 -13.22 -2.72
C ASN A 97 2.65 -12.83 -3.42
N HIS A 98 1.53 -12.89 -2.70
CA HIS A 98 0.26 -12.35 -3.19
C HIS A 98 0.38 -10.87 -3.54
N CYS A 99 0.93 -10.04 -2.65
CA CYS A 99 1.18 -8.62 -2.93
C CYS A 99 2.04 -8.43 -4.18
N LEU A 100 3.12 -9.21 -4.34
CA LEU A 100 3.99 -9.14 -5.51
C LEU A 100 3.22 -9.46 -6.81
N VAL A 101 2.40 -10.52 -6.81
CA VAL A 101 1.60 -10.92 -7.98
C VAL A 101 0.58 -9.82 -8.33
N VAL A 102 -0.16 -9.32 -7.33
CA VAL A 102 -1.15 -8.25 -7.54
C VAL A 102 -0.46 -6.99 -8.07
N ASN A 103 0.68 -6.61 -7.50
CA ASN A 103 1.43 -5.45 -8.00
C ASN A 103 1.89 -5.65 -9.47
N ARG A 104 2.31 -6.86 -9.88
CA ARG A 104 2.64 -7.17 -11.28
C ARG A 104 1.43 -7.10 -12.20
N ILE A 105 0.26 -7.52 -11.74
CA ILE A 105 -1.00 -7.41 -12.49
C ILE A 105 -1.32 -5.93 -12.73
N PHE A 106 -1.25 -5.09 -11.70
CA PHE A 106 -1.50 -3.65 -11.85
C PHE A 106 -0.43 -2.94 -12.70
N ALA A 107 0.84 -3.34 -12.60
CA ALA A 107 1.89 -2.83 -13.48
C ALA A 107 1.59 -3.13 -14.96
N ALA A 108 1.13 -4.34 -15.28
CA ALA A 108 0.74 -4.70 -16.63
C ALA A 108 -0.48 -3.88 -17.12
N HIS A 109 -1.49 -3.65 -16.28
CA HIS A 109 -2.61 -2.77 -16.63
C HIS A 109 -2.15 -1.34 -16.89
N LEU A 110 -1.26 -0.79 -16.07
CA LEU A 110 -0.70 0.55 -16.23
C LEU A 110 0.09 0.71 -17.55
N THR A 111 0.70 -0.37 -18.08
CA THR A 111 1.43 -0.36 -19.35
C THR A 111 0.58 -0.83 -20.54
N GLY A 112 -0.62 -1.33 -20.31
CA GLY A 112 -1.46 -1.94 -21.36
C GLY A 112 -0.99 -3.33 -21.79
N GLU A 113 -0.13 -3.96 -21.00
CA GLU A 113 0.38 -5.31 -21.25
C GLU A 113 -0.51 -6.40 -20.66
N ARG A 114 -0.34 -7.64 -21.14
CA ARG A 114 -0.99 -8.81 -20.53
C ARG A 114 -0.13 -9.38 -19.43
N HIS A 115 -0.70 -9.58 -18.24
CA HIS A 115 0.05 -10.10 -17.09
C HIS A 115 0.23 -11.62 -17.06
N GLY A 116 -0.56 -12.40 -17.76
CA GLY A 116 -0.46 -13.87 -17.82
C GLY A 116 -0.77 -14.62 -16.51
N PHE A 117 -1.09 -13.95 -15.42
CA PHE A 117 -1.49 -14.59 -14.16
C PHE A 117 -2.94 -15.05 -14.23
N VAL A 118 -3.18 -16.30 -13.79
CA VAL A 118 -4.52 -16.92 -13.69
C VAL A 118 -5.02 -16.94 -12.24
N SER A 119 -4.21 -16.49 -11.30
CA SER A 119 -4.51 -16.38 -9.87
C SER A 119 -3.75 -15.19 -9.29
N ASP A 120 -4.21 -14.75 -8.13
CA ASP A 120 -3.61 -13.67 -7.34
C ASP A 120 -2.39 -14.11 -6.50
N ASN A 121 -1.92 -15.35 -6.70
CA ASN A 121 -0.73 -15.89 -6.06
C ASN A 121 -0.11 -16.97 -6.96
N THR A 122 1.19 -17.26 -6.79
CA THR A 122 1.85 -18.37 -7.48
C THR A 122 1.58 -19.71 -6.77
N PRO A 123 1.62 -20.86 -7.47
CA PRO A 123 1.48 -22.19 -6.83
C PRO A 123 2.53 -22.40 -5.73
N ASP A 124 3.78 -22.12 -6.04
CA ASP A 124 4.90 -22.23 -5.10
C ASP A 124 5.09 -20.94 -4.31
N THR A 125 5.62 -21.07 -3.10
CA THR A 125 6.03 -19.93 -2.26
C THR A 125 7.51 -19.67 -2.48
N PRO A 126 7.88 -18.50 -3.06
CA PRO A 126 9.29 -18.16 -3.23
C PRO A 126 10.01 -18.00 -1.90
N GLU A 127 11.34 -18.20 -1.90
CA GLU A 127 12.18 -17.90 -0.75
C GLU A 127 12.25 -16.37 -0.49
N PRO A 128 12.52 -15.96 0.76
CA PRO A 128 12.52 -14.53 1.14
C PRO A 128 13.44 -13.68 0.27
N ASP A 129 14.65 -14.16 -0.04
CA ASP A 129 15.63 -13.40 -0.84
C ASP A 129 15.14 -13.20 -2.28
N ALA A 130 14.49 -14.23 -2.86
CA ALA A 130 13.90 -14.14 -4.19
C ALA A 130 12.73 -13.13 -4.23
N LEU A 131 11.87 -13.15 -3.20
CA LEU A 131 10.80 -12.17 -3.05
C LEU A 131 11.36 -10.76 -2.88
N ARG A 132 12.38 -10.59 -2.02
CA ARG A 132 13.02 -9.29 -1.77
C ARG A 132 13.61 -8.69 -3.04
N ALA A 133 14.33 -9.49 -3.83
CA ALA A 133 14.87 -9.05 -5.11
C ALA A 133 13.77 -8.67 -6.12
N ALA A 134 12.69 -9.46 -6.17
CA ALA A 134 11.56 -9.19 -7.05
C ALA A 134 10.80 -7.91 -6.65
N PHE A 135 10.58 -7.68 -5.36
CA PHE A 135 9.99 -6.43 -4.86
C PHE A 135 10.90 -5.23 -5.14
N ALA A 136 12.20 -5.32 -4.86
CA ALA A 136 13.13 -4.22 -5.11
C ALA A 136 13.10 -3.76 -6.59
N SER A 137 13.01 -4.70 -7.53
CA SER A 137 12.88 -4.41 -8.96
C SER A 137 11.53 -3.76 -9.29
N LEU A 138 10.43 -4.31 -8.78
CA LEU A 138 9.08 -3.83 -9.08
C LEU A 138 8.78 -2.49 -8.40
N ASP A 139 9.22 -2.30 -7.17
CA ASP A 139 9.06 -1.04 -6.43
C ASP A 139 9.85 0.10 -7.12
N ARG A 140 11.05 -0.20 -7.67
CA ARG A 140 11.80 0.75 -8.51
C ARG A 140 10.99 1.14 -9.74
N TRP A 141 10.41 0.16 -10.44
CA TRP A 141 9.58 0.42 -11.61
C TRP A 141 8.39 1.32 -11.27
N TYR A 142 7.71 1.09 -10.14
CA TYR A 142 6.60 1.94 -9.71
C TYR A 142 7.03 3.38 -9.40
N LEU A 143 8.20 3.55 -8.80
CA LEU A 143 8.77 4.88 -8.55
C LEU A 143 9.06 5.61 -9.86
N ASP A 144 9.74 4.95 -10.79
CA ASP A 144 10.08 5.52 -12.08
C ASP A 144 8.80 5.87 -12.89
N TYR A 145 7.77 5.01 -12.82
CA TYR A 145 6.47 5.27 -13.43
C TYR A 145 5.78 6.50 -12.82
N ALA A 146 5.70 6.59 -11.50
CA ALA A 146 5.05 7.73 -10.83
C ALA A 146 5.81 9.04 -11.05
N ASP A 147 7.14 9.01 -11.06
CA ASP A 147 7.97 10.19 -11.30
C ASP A 147 7.84 10.69 -12.75
N ALA A 148 7.59 9.80 -13.72
CA ALA A 148 7.38 10.14 -15.14
C ALA A 148 5.92 10.52 -15.46
N ALA A 149 4.94 10.14 -14.64
CA ALA A 149 3.54 10.37 -14.94
C ALA A 149 3.16 11.85 -14.89
N THR A 150 2.42 12.31 -15.89
CA THR A 150 1.83 13.66 -15.90
C THR A 150 0.47 13.66 -15.19
N PRO A 151 -0.04 14.81 -14.70
CA PRO A 151 -1.38 14.89 -14.13
C PRO A 151 -2.48 14.37 -15.06
N GLY A 152 -2.36 14.61 -16.36
CA GLY A 152 -3.31 14.08 -17.35
C GLY A 152 -3.25 12.56 -17.48
N MET A 153 -2.05 11.98 -17.40
CA MET A 153 -1.90 10.50 -17.36
C MET A 153 -2.51 9.94 -16.09
N LEU A 154 -2.27 10.56 -14.93
CA LEU A 154 -2.78 10.05 -13.65
C LEU A 154 -4.31 9.99 -13.62
N SER A 155 -4.99 10.99 -14.18
CA SER A 155 -6.46 11.03 -14.25
C SER A 155 -7.07 10.18 -15.37
N GLU A 156 -6.25 9.57 -16.25
CA GLU A 156 -6.73 8.70 -17.31
C GLU A 156 -7.34 7.43 -16.71
N SER A 157 -8.62 7.19 -17.01
CA SER A 157 -9.33 5.96 -16.65
C SER A 157 -8.99 4.85 -17.64
N ILE A 158 -8.45 3.75 -17.16
CA ILE A 158 -8.06 2.60 -17.97
C ILE A 158 -8.81 1.33 -17.53
N PRO A 159 -9.13 0.44 -18.50
CA PRO A 159 -9.78 -0.82 -18.14
C PRO A 159 -8.81 -1.74 -17.40
N PHE A 160 -9.35 -2.52 -16.48
CA PHE A 160 -8.63 -3.61 -15.83
C PHE A 160 -9.52 -4.83 -15.68
N THR A 161 -8.88 -6.00 -15.48
CA THR A 161 -9.59 -7.26 -15.27
C THR A 161 -8.96 -7.99 -14.11
N PHE A 162 -9.77 -8.42 -13.15
CA PHE A 162 -9.35 -9.27 -12.05
C PHE A 162 -9.09 -10.70 -12.52
N THR A 163 -8.34 -11.48 -11.74
CA THR A 163 -8.02 -12.88 -12.05
C THR A 163 -9.25 -13.82 -12.05
N ASP A 164 -10.38 -13.40 -11.45
CA ASP A 164 -11.67 -14.10 -11.52
C ASP A 164 -12.51 -13.74 -12.76
N GLY A 165 -12.00 -12.82 -13.61
CA GLY A 165 -12.64 -12.39 -14.85
C GLY A 165 -13.54 -11.16 -14.71
N ASP A 166 -13.80 -10.68 -13.51
CA ASP A 166 -14.51 -9.40 -13.32
C ASP A 166 -13.67 -8.26 -13.88
N SER A 167 -14.31 -7.33 -14.59
CA SER A 167 -13.65 -6.20 -15.24
C SER A 167 -14.25 -4.87 -14.77
N GLY A 168 -13.45 -3.83 -14.84
CA GLY A 168 -13.85 -2.47 -14.44
C GLY A 168 -12.92 -1.42 -14.99
N TYR A 169 -13.06 -0.20 -14.48
CA TYR A 169 -12.22 0.94 -14.81
C TYR A 169 -11.66 1.54 -13.53
N MET A 170 -10.40 1.94 -13.58
CA MET A 170 -9.74 2.73 -12.55
C MET A 170 -8.87 3.79 -13.23
N THR A 171 -8.72 4.94 -12.59
CA THR A 171 -7.67 5.87 -13.01
C THR A 171 -6.30 5.31 -12.66
N ARG A 172 -5.25 5.80 -13.33
CA ARG A 172 -3.89 5.38 -13.01
C ARG A 172 -3.49 5.75 -11.57
N GLU A 173 -3.94 6.90 -11.06
CA GLU A 173 -3.72 7.28 -9.67
C GLU A 173 -4.44 6.36 -8.68
N GLU A 174 -5.66 5.90 -9.00
CA GLU A 174 -6.38 4.92 -8.19
C GLU A 174 -5.66 3.57 -8.17
N MET A 175 -5.10 3.13 -9.30
CA MET A 175 -4.29 1.90 -9.37
C MET A 175 -3.02 2.02 -8.53
N LEU A 176 -2.29 3.14 -8.61
CA LEU A 176 -1.10 3.38 -7.79
C LEU A 176 -1.45 3.45 -6.30
N THR A 177 -2.57 4.09 -5.97
CA THR A 177 -3.09 4.16 -4.59
C THR A 177 -3.48 2.77 -4.08
N HIS A 178 -4.14 1.96 -4.93
CA HIS A 178 -4.49 0.57 -4.60
C HIS A 178 -3.24 -0.24 -4.25
N VAL A 179 -2.20 -0.17 -5.06
CA VAL A 179 -0.94 -0.90 -4.83
C VAL A 179 -0.36 -0.59 -3.44
N VAL A 180 -0.34 0.68 -3.04
CA VAL A 180 0.17 1.09 -1.72
C VAL A 180 -0.73 0.62 -0.58
N THR A 181 -2.03 0.83 -0.68
CA THR A 181 -2.98 0.50 0.40
C THR A 181 -3.16 -1.00 0.55
N HIS A 182 -3.19 -1.75 -0.53
CA HIS A 182 -3.24 -3.20 -0.56
C HIS A 182 -1.99 -3.83 0.08
N GLY A 183 -0.80 -3.31 -0.27
CA GLY A 183 0.45 -3.74 0.36
C GLY A 183 0.45 -3.54 1.87
N GLY A 184 0.02 -2.37 2.35
CA GLY A 184 -0.09 -2.06 3.78
C GLY A 184 -1.06 -2.99 4.52
N TYR A 185 -2.21 -3.30 3.90
CA TYR A 185 -3.19 -4.24 4.46
C TYR A 185 -2.57 -5.63 4.72
N HIS A 186 -1.90 -6.21 3.73
CA HIS A 186 -1.32 -7.56 3.86
C HIS A 186 -0.04 -7.60 4.68
N ARG A 187 0.78 -6.54 4.71
CA ARG A 187 1.91 -6.44 5.63
C ARG A 187 1.44 -6.40 7.08
N GLY A 188 0.35 -5.68 7.38
CA GLY A 188 -0.29 -5.72 8.71
C GLY A 188 -0.75 -7.13 9.09
N GLU A 189 -1.30 -7.90 8.14
CA GLU A 189 -1.70 -9.29 8.35
C GLU A 189 -0.48 -10.21 8.58
N ALA A 190 0.59 -10.07 7.82
CA ALA A 190 1.84 -10.79 8.02
C ALA A 190 2.44 -10.49 9.41
N GLY A 191 2.49 -9.22 9.81
CA GLY A 191 2.94 -8.82 11.14
C GLY A 191 2.11 -9.45 12.26
N ARG A 192 0.80 -9.55 12.09
CA ARG A 192 -0.08 -10.22 13.05
C ARG A 192 0.23 -11.71 13.17
N LEU A 193 0.47 -12.41 12.06
CA LEU A 193 0.87 -13.83 12.07
C LEU A 193 2.18 -14.02 12.83
N MET A 194 3.17 -13.16 12.59
CA MET A 194 4.46 -13.18 13.28
C MET A 194 4.31 -12.91 14.78
N SER A 195 3.51 -11.91 15.18
CA SER A 195 3.22 -11.62 16.59
C SER A 195 2.59 -12.79 17.32
N GLN A 196 1.64 -13.47 16.67
CA GLN A 196 0.99 -14.66 17.25
C GLN A 196 1.96 -15.83 17.40
N ALA A 197 2.90 -15.99 16.45
CA ALA A 197 3.95 -17.02 16.55
C ALA A 197 4.92 -16.71 17.70
N ALA A 198 5.31 -15.44 17.87
CA ALA A 198 6.12 -14.98 18.99
C ALA A 198 5.46 -15.28 20.34
N ALA A 199 4.19 -14.91 20.48
CA ALA A 199 3.43 -15.16 21.73
C ALA A 199 3.34 -16.67 22.05
N ARG A 200 3.15 -17.53 21.06
CA ARG A 200 3.08 -18.99 21.25
C ARG A 200 4.43 -19.60 21.63
N SER A 201 5.53 -19.07 21.11
CA SER A 201 6.88 -19.59 21.37
C SER A 201 7.50 -19.03 22.65
N GLY A 202 6.91 -17.99 23.25
CA GLY A 202 7.51 -17.26 24.36
C GLY A 202 8.76 -16.45 24.01
N ARG A 203 9.06 -16.27 22.72
CA ARG A 203 10.19 -15.50 22.21
C ARG A 203 9.72 -14.23 21.55
N ALA A 204 10.36 -13.10 21.87
CA ALA A 204 10.11 -11.86 21.19
C ALA A 204 10.57 -11.93 19.72
N ILE A 205 9.73 -11.44 18.81
CA ILE A 205 10.07 -11.20 17.41
C ILE A 205 10.02 -9.69 17.21
N GLU A 206 11.09 -9.14 16.66
CA GLU A 206 11.11 -7.73 16.30
C GLU A 206 10.28 -7.54 15.01
N LEU A 207 9.22 -6.72 15.11
CA LEU A 207 8.37 -6.40 13.97
C LEU A 207 8.75 -5.03 13.41
N PRO A 208 8.63 -4.85 12.07
CA PRO A 208 8.85 -3.54 11.46
C PRO A 208 7.83 -2.52 11.96
N TRP A 209 8.27 -1.27 12.11
CA TRP A 209 7.39 -0.14 12.38
C TRP A 209 6.80 0.39 11.08
N ASP A 210 5.89 -0.40 10.47
CA ASP A 210 5.27 -0.12 9.18
C ASP A 210 4.23 1.01 9.29
N THR A 211 4.72 2.25 9.45
CA THR A 211 3.89 3.44 9.38
C THR A 211 4.57 4.55 8.58
N TYR A 212 3.77 5.29 7.81
CA TYR A 212 4.29 6.39 6.98
C TYR A 212 5.00 7.47 7.81
N ALA A 213 4.52 7.79 9.01
CA ALA A 213 5.15 8.76 9.89
C ALA A 213 6.55 8.32 10.32
N VAL A 214 6.73 7.03 10.66
CA VAL A 214 8.05 6.49 11.02
C VAL A 214 8.99 6.54 9.82
N HIS A 215 8.52 6.15 8.62
CA HIS A 215 9.29 6.25 7.39
C HIS A 215 9.80 7.69 7.17
N LEU A 216 8.93 8.69 7.22
CA LEU A 216 9.32 10.08 7.04
C LEU A 216 10.38 10.54 8.06
N HIS A 217 10.21 10.17 9.34
CA HIS A 217 11.16 10.57 10.37
C HIS A 217 12.49 9.80 10.33
N ARG A 218 12.55 8.65 9.65
CA ARG A 218 13.79 7.91 9.39
C ARG A 218 14.53 8.42 8.17
N THR A 219 13.80 8.72 7.10
CA THR A 219 14.39 9.14 5.81
C THR A 219 14.62 10.65 5.72
N GLU A 220 13.87 11.45 6.48
CA GLU A 220 13.96 12.91 6.51
C GLU A 220 14.15 13.40 7.96
N PRO A 221 15.30 13.13 8.60
CA PRO A 221 15.51 13.44 10.03
C PRO A 221 15.43 14.93 10.35
N ALA A 222 15.64 15.82 9.38
CA ALA A 222 15.47 17.27 9.54
C ALA A 222 14.01 17.66 9.89
N ARG A 223 13.02 16.79 9.65
CA ARG A 223 11.62 17.01 10.06
C ARG A 223 11.40 16.80 11.56
N ARG A 224 12.37 16.23 12.28
CA ARG A 224 12.27 16.08 13.74
C ARG A 224 12.48 17.43 14.40
N LEU A 225 11.57 17.79 15.30
CA LEU A 225 11.75 18.98 16.13
C LEU A 225 12.97 18.77 17.05
N GLN A 226 13.94 19.68 16.99
CA GLN A 226 15.08 19.66 17.90
C GLN A 226 14.60 19.92 19.32
N GLY A 227 15.06 19.13 20.29
CA GLY A 227 14.80 19.34 21.71
C GLY A 227 14.05 18.26 22.47
N LYS A 228 13.59 17.18 21.81
CA LYS A 228 13.20 15.97 22.55
C LYS A 228 14.39 15.01 22.56
N THR A 229 15.10 14.99 23.70
CA THR A 229 16.07 13.95 24.02
C THR A 229 15.45 12.56 23.83
N GLU A 230 16.26 11.59 23.35
CA GLU A 230 15.91 10.19 23.09
C GLU A 230 15.36 9.41 24.32
N ALA A 231 15.07 10.08 25.43
CA ALA A 231 14.77 9.47 26.72
C ALA A 231 13.29 9.13 26.98
N ALA A 232 12.40 9.16 25.99
CA ALA A 232 10.98 8.98 26.29
C ALA A 232 10.19 8.16 25.28
N ASN A 233 10.70 7.01 24.84
CA ASN A 233 9.81 5.98 24.35
C ASN A 233 10.40 4.58 24.63
N PRO A 234 10.24 4.06 25.86
CA PRO A 234 10.44 2.63 26.08
C PRO A 234 9.44 1.91 25.19
N ALA A 235 9.89 0.89 24.47
CA ALA A 235 9.03 0.01 23.69
C ALA A 235 7.82 -0.39 24.56
N PRO A 236 6.58 -0.32 24.04
CA PRO A 236 5.42 -0.74 24.82
C PRO A 236 5.62 -2.18 25.24
N ALA A 237 5.68 -2.42 26.53
CA ALA A 237 5.63 -3.76 27.10
C ALA A 237 4.29 -4.36 26.67
N VAL A 238 4.35 -5.35 25.79
CA VAL A 238 3.19 -6.18 25.43
C VAL A 238 2.78 -6.95 26.69
N ARG A 239 1.65 -6.57 27.28
CA ARG A 239 0.96 -7.36 28.31
C ARG A 239 0.06 -8.41 27.67
#